data_656d08407f750d816bc5aa6189279387
#
_entry.id   656d08407f750d816bc5aa6189279387
#
_cell.length_a   1.000
_cell.length_b   1.000
_cell.length_c   1.000
_cell.angle_alpha   90.00
_cell.angle_beta   90.00
_cell.angle_gamma   90.00
#
_symmetry.space_group_name_H-M   'P 1'
#
loop_
_entity.id
_entity.type
_entity.pdbx_description
1 polymer ?
#
loop_
_entity_poly.entity_id
_entity_poly.type
_entity_poly.pdbx_seq_one_letter_code
_entity_poly.pdbx_strand_id
1 'polypeptide(L)'
;KPLTRVTIDADMRYYVASGNDMEREVPFDAITPFLEESYSEDPNIFVALYADESVPYREIVKILDIANKHKFKMVLMTRPK
;
A
#
# COMPACT_ATOMS: atom_id res chain seq x y z
N LYS A 1 9.79 -13.53 5.34
CA LYS A 1 8.35 -13.30 5.50
C LYS A 1 7.81 -12.59 4.27
N PRO A 2 6.62 -12.99 3.82
CA PRO A 2 6.00 -12.27 2.70
C PRO A 2 5.74 -10.82 3.08
N LEU A 3 5.96 -9.93 2.12
CA LEU A 3 5.76 -8.51 2.31
C LEU A 3 4.50 -8.08 1.57
N THR A 4 3.62 -7.38 2.26
CA THR A 4 2.43 -6.81 1.63
C THR A 4 2.80 -5.46 1.04
N ARG A 5 2.37 -5.20 -0.19
CA ARG A 5 2.74 -3.99 -0.91
C ARG A 5 1.51 -3.28 -1.44
N VAL A 6 1.59 -1.95 -1.41
CA VAL A 6 0.64 -1.08 -2.09
C VAL A 6 1.48 -0.17 -2.98
N THR A 7 1.09 -0.04 -4.23
CA THR A 7 1.84 0.76 -5.19
C THR A 7 0.92 1.78 -5.85
N ILE A 8 1.42 3.00 -6.02
CA ILE A 8 0.72 4.04 -6.79
C ILE A 8 1.61 4.37 -7.97
N ASP A 9 1.09 4.20 -9.20
CA ASP A 9 1.89 4.49 -10.38
C ASP A 9 1.72 5.95 -10.83
N ALA A 10 2.42 6.31 -11.88
CA ALA A 10 2.40 7.69 -12.39
C ALA A 10 1.02 8.13 -12.87
N ASP A 11 0.15 7.20 -13.20
CA ASP A 11 -1.21 7.47 -13.67
C ASP A 11 -2.23 7.46 -12.53
N MET A 12 -1.76 7.45 -11.29
CA MET A 12 -2.61 7.43 -10.09
C MET A 12 -3.43 6.15 -9.98
N ARG A 13 -2.93 5.07 -10.51
CA ARG A 13 -3.56 3.76 -10.35
C ARG A 13 -2.95 3.06 -9.15
N TYR A 14 -3.78 2.32 -8.46
CA TYR A 14 -3.37 1.64 -7.23
C TYR A 14 -3.24 0.15 -7.49
N TYR A 15 -2.19 -0.43 -6.97
CA TYR A 15 -1.90 -1.87 -7.10
C TYR A 15 -1.62 -2.44 -5.73
N VAL A 16 -2.06 -3.66 -5.51
CA VAL A 16 -1.80 -4.36 -4.26
C VAL A 16 -1.21 -5.73 -4.56
N ALA A 17 -0.36 -6.19 -3.65
CA ALA A 17 0.22 -7.52 -3.75
C ALA A 17 0.54 -8.03 -2.35
N SER A 18 0.39 -9.33 -2.17
CA SER A 18 0.68 -9.98 -0.90
C SER A 18 1.76 -11.03 -1.14
N GLY A 19 2.86 -10.91 -0.41
CA GLY A 19 3.95 -11.86 -0.51
C GLY A 19 4.56 -11.90 -1.90
N ASN A 20 4.60 -13.08 -2.48
CA ASN A 20 5.15 -13.29 -3.82
C ASN A 20 4.12 -13.17 -4.93
N ASP A 21 2.89 -12.80 -4.58
CA ASP A 21 1.84 -12.65 -5.57
C ASP A 21 2.15 -11.49 -6.51
N MET A 22 1.64 -11.58 -7.73
CA MET A 22 1.76 -10.50 -8.68
C MET A 22 0.85 -9.35 -8.25
N GLU A 23 1.30 -8.12 -8.53
CA GLU A 23 0.49 -6.95 -8.27
C GLU A 23 -0.75 -6.97 -9.15
N ARG A 24 -1.86 -6.52 -8.58
CA ARG A 24 -3.10 -6.37 -9.33
C ARG A 24 -3.66 -4.97 -9.09
N GLU A 25 -4.25 -4.41 -10.12
CA GLU A 25 -4.85 -3.10 -10.02
C GLU A 25 -6.15 -3.17 -9.24
N VAL A 26 -6.35 -2.21 -8.34
CA VAL A 26 -7.57 -2.11 -7.54
C VAL A 26 -7.99 -0.65 -7.44
N PRO A 27 -9.28 -0.38 -7.24
CA PRO A 27 -9.71 0.99 -6.94
C PRO A 27 -9.24 1.40 -5.54
N PHE A 28 -9.18 2.71 -5.32
CA PHE A 28 -8.76 3.23 -4.03
C PHE A 28 -9.55 2.62 -2.87
N ASP A 29 -10.86 2.44 -3.07
CA ASP A 29 -11.74 1.93 -2.03
C ASP A 29 -11.45 0.48 -1.63
N ALA A 30 -10.72 -0.24 -2.46
CA ALA A 30 -10.38 -1.63 -2.17
C ALA A 30 -9.11 -1.77 -1.32
N ILE A 31 -8.37 -0.68 -1.15
CA ILE A 31 -7.11 -0.74 -0.40
C ILE A 31 -7.38 -1.06 1.07
N THR A 32 -8.32 -0.36 1.69
CA THR A 32 -8.62 -0.57 3.10
C THR A 32 -9.04 -2.00 3.40
N PRO A 33 -10.02 -2.59 2.69
CA PRO A 33 -10.39 -3.97 2.98
C PRO A 33 -9.25 -4.95 2.69
N PHE A 34 -8.42 -4.67 1.68
CA PHE A 34 -7.26 -5.50 1.42
C PHE A 34 -6.29 -5.50 2.60
N LEU A 35 -6.01 -4.33 3.15
CA LEU A 35 -5.10 -4.20 4.29
C LEU A 35 -5.71 -4.81 5.55
N GLU A 36 -7.01 -4.64 5.75
CA GLU A 36 -7.68 -5.23 6.88
C GLU A 36 -7.60 -6.75 6.85
N GLU A 37 -7.80 -7.33 5.69
CA GLU A 37 -7.71 -8.78 5.53
C GLU A 37 -6.27 -9.26 5.80
N SER A 38 -5.29 -8.57 5.24
CA SER A 38 -3.89 -8.92 5.45
C SER A 38 -3.51 -8.83 6.92
N TYR A 39 -3.95 -7.78 7.58
CA TYR A 39 -3.66 -7.56 8.98
C TYR A 39 -4.35 -8.60 9.86
N SER A 40 -5.55 -9.02 9.47
CA SER A 40 -6.28 -10.06 10.18
C SER A 40 -5.55 -11.39 10.14
N GLU A 41 -4.91 -11.69 9.01
CA GLU A 41 -4.14 -12.92 8.86
C GLU A 41 -2.82 -12.86 9.61
N ASP A 42 -2.20 -11.68 9.68
CA ASP A 42 -0.94 -11.49 10.38
C ASP A 42 -0.89 -10.09 10.98
N PRO A 43 -1.22 -9.94 12.26
CA PRO A 43 -1.25 -8.62 12.91
C PRO A 43 0.10 -7.92 12.96
N ASN A 44 1.18 -8.60 12.64
CA ASN A 44 2.51 -8.02 12.67
C ASN A 44 3.05 -7.70 11.28
N ILE A 45 2.19 -7.70 10.26
CA ILE A 45 2.66 -7.42 8.90
C ILE A 45 3.16 -5.99 8.77
N PHE A 46 4.15 -5.84 7.91
CA PHE A 46 4.55 -4.52 7.43
C PHE A 46 4.00 -4.35 6.03
N VAL A 47 3.50 -3.16 5.75
CA VAL A 47 3.04 -2.83 4.42
C VAL A 47 4.03 -1.83 3.82
N ALA A 48 4.57 -2.15 2.65
CA ALA A 48 5.45 -1.24 1.94
C ALA A 48 4.60 -0.45 0.95
N LEU A 49 4.66 0.86 1.04
CA LEU A 49 3.97 1.74 0.10
C LEU A 49 4.99 2.26 -0.89
N TYR A 50 4.80 1.93 -2.15
CA TYR A 50 5.64 2.42 -3.23
C TYR A 50 4.87 3.45 -4.03
N ALA A 51 5.51 4.54 -4.36
CA ALA A 51 4.87 5.57 -5.18
C ALA A 51 5.87 6.05 -6.21
N ASP A 52 5.37 6.27 -7.43
CA ASP A 52 6.17 6.90 -8.46
C ASP A 52 6.52 8.33 -8.02
N GLU A 53 7.67 8.83 -8.45
CA GLU A 53 8.12 10.16 -8.02
C GLU A 53 7.17 11.28 -8.45
N SER A 54 6.38 11.06 -9.48
CA SER A 54 5.42 12.04 -9.97
C SER A 54 4.13 12.08 -9.16
N VAL A 55 3.93 11.15 -8.24
CA VAL A 55 2.71 11.09 -7.43
C VAL A 55 2.71 12.24 -6.43
N PRO A 56 1.64 13.07 -6.42
CA PRO A 56 1.57 14.17 -5.43
C PRO A 56 1.57 13.61 -4.01
N TYR A 57 2.26 14.31 -3.14
CA TYR A 57 2.36 13.89 -1.75
C TYR A 57 0.99 13.72 -1.09
N ARG A 58 0.02 14.55 -1.45
CA ARG A 58 -1.33 14.43 -0.87
C ARG A 58 -1.97 13.07 -1.13
N GLU A 59 -1.64 12.43 -2.25
CA GLU A 59 -2.15 11.09 -2.54
C GLU A 59 -1.49 10.05 -1.65
N ILE A 60 -0.21 10.25 -1.39
CA ILE A 60 0.52 9.37 -0.48
C ILE A 60 -0.04 9.51 0.93
N VAL A 61 -0.34 10.74 1.35
CA VAL A 61 -0.89 11.00 2.68
C VAL A 61 -2.24 10.31 2.87
N LYS A 62 -3.06 10.22 1.83
CA LYS A 62 -4.34 9.52 1.93
C LYS A 62 -4.15 8.06 2.35
N ILE A 63 -3.16 7.41 1.76
CA ILE A 63 -2.87 6.00 2.09
C ILE A 63 -2.28 5.90 3.48
N LEU A 64 -1.35 6.79 3.81
CA LEU A 64 -0.75 6.78 5.14
C LEU A 64 -1.78 7.07 6.23
N ASP A 65 -2.77 7.90 5.92
CA ASP A 65 -3.87 8.18 6.85
C ASP A 65 -4.69 6.92 7.12
N ILE A 66 -4.95 6.13 6.09
CA ILE A 66 -5.66 4.88 6.26
C ILE A 66 -4.88 3.97 7.21
N ALA A 67 -3.58 3.87 6.98
CA ALA A 67 -2.72 3.04 7.82
C ALA A 67 -2.72 3.54 9.27
N ASN A 68 -2.61 4.84 9.44
CA ASN A 68 -2.58 5.43 10.77
C ASN A 68 -3.91 5.22 11.50
N LYS A 69 -5.02 5.38 10.80
CA LYS A 69 -6.35 5.25 11.37
C LYS A 69 -6.62 3.83 11.86
N HIS A 70 -6.13 2.85 11.12
CA HIS A 70 -6.35 1.45 11.45
C HIS A 70 -5.15 0.81 12.15
N LYS A 71 -4.14 1.62 12.45
CA LYS A 71 -2.91 1.17 13.13
C LYS A 71 -2.15 0.10 12.36
N PHE A 72 -2.23 0.16 11.06
CA PHE A 72 -1.39 -0.68 10.22
C PHE A 72 0.04 -0.16 10.22
N LYS A 73 0.99 -1.07 10.17
CA LYS A 73 2.41 -0.70 10.07
C LYS A 73 2.74 -0.51 8.59
N MET A 74 2.91 0.73 8.19
CA MET A 74 3.18 1.06 6.79
C MET A 74 4.43 1.92 6.69
N VAL A 75 5.29 1.59 5.75
CA VAL A 75 6.53 2.31 5.50
C VAL A 75 6.51 2.80 4.06
N LEU A 76 6.80 4.07 3.87
CA LEU A 76 6.92 4.63 2.54
C LEU A 76 8.29 4.28 1.97
N MET A 77 8.26 3.61 0.81
CA MET A 77 9.48 3.24 0.10
C MET A 77 9.56 4.11 -1.15
N THR A 78 10.63 4.89 -1.26
CA THR A 78 10.82 5.69 -2.46
C THR A 78 11.58 4.85 -3.49
N ARG A 79 11.19 4.99 -4.74
CA ARG A 79 11.92 4.33 -5.81
C ARG A 79 13.10 5.18 -6.24
N PRO A 80 14.30 4.62 -6.24
CA PRO A 80 15.43 5.33 -6.84
C PRO A 80 15.21 5.39 -8.34
N LYS A 81 15.69 6.43 -8.95
CA LYS A 81 15.63 6.54 -10.39
C LYS A 81 16.62 5.58 -11.05
#